data_ece2cbf4da1e024d84d82305ef131e31
#
_entry.id   ece2cbf4da1e024d84d82305ef131e31
#
_cell.length_a   1.000
_cell.length_b   1.000
_cell.length_c   1.000
_cell.angle_alpha   90.00
_cell.angle_beta   90.00
_cell.angle_gamma   90.00
#
_symmetry.space_group_name_H-M   'P 1'
#
loop_
_entity.id
_entity.type
_entity.pdbx_description
1 polymer ?
#
loop_
_entity_poly.entity_id
_entity_poly.type
_entity_poly.pdbx_seq_one_letter_code
_entity_poly.pdbx_strand_id
1 'polypeptide(L)'
;LPIYVAAYQQGGERFLDLVKEENIGRFTGTMSYDSHNNPAYYNVFTIVSGWLPYTLLLLFSLFVLPWKTYSYKVEPKLWMAKIKSADPLQLFVWLSFLLIFVFYCIPSSKRSVYLLPCYPFMAYLMAEYLMWLIDSGRKRPVKIFIGFMAVLSILMAIIFVAVKMGAVPDSMFHGRHAYENMMMVHALRDLDMNPVRLVLAGLPVVAGVMALRAMMRKEVRDNRNVIVHHTLSLVFLVFIALDGVYLPAILNSKSLYPMSVVIEKNFPKDKLYSYVSVSMMHFFGADFYTGDRIEQFELSKPDCGVLMIPADDSPEFMARHKDYNFKEVLRSHHVVTEMKGDICFYRFSKLPSHLQIKVGL
;
A
#
# COMPACT_ATOMS: atom_id res chain seq x y z
N LEU A 1 0.69 -26.81 -7.67
CA LEU A 1 1.57 -27.77 -8.37
C LEU A 1 1.60 -27.57 -9.90
N PRO A 2 0.48 -27.48 -10.68
CA PRO A 2 0.55 -27.36 -12.15
C PRO A 2 1.36 -26.16 -12.64
N ILE A 3 1.24 -24.99 -11.97
CA ILE A 3 1.98 -23.78 -12.32
C ILE A 3 3.49 -24.00 -12.18
N TYR A 4 3.95 -24.66 -11.11
CA TYR A 4 5.36 -24.95 -10.90
C TYR A 4 5.92 -25.92 -11.95
N VAL A 5 5.12 -26.90 -12.38
CA VAL A 5 5.51 -27.83 -13.45
C VAL A 5 5.66 -27.10 -14.80
N ALA A 6 4.69 -26.25 -15.14
CA ALA A 6 4.75 -25.45 -16.37
C ALA A 6 5.94 -24.48 -16.36
N ALA A 7 6.18 -23.80 -15.23
CA ALA A 7 7.32 -22.89 -15.08
C ALA A 7 8.66 -23.62 -15.13
N TYR A 8 8.76 -24.84 -14.58
CA TYR A 8 9.95 -25.68 -14.70
C TYR A 8 10.20 -26.12 -16.14
N GLN A 9 9.14 -26.48 -16.87
CA GLN A 9 9.28 -26.85 -18.31
C GLN A 9 9.82 -25.70 -19.15
N GLN A 10 9.54 -24.45 -18.79
CA GLN A 10 10.03 -23.24 -19.48
C GLN A 10 11.42 -22.79 -18.99
N GLY A 11 11.63 -22.79 -17.66
CA GLY A 11 12.80 -22.20 -17.00
C GLY A 11 13.87 -23.18 -16.53
N GLY A 12 13.58 -24.50 -16.55
CA GLY A 12 14.54 -25.58 -16.18
C GLY A 12 15.08 -25.44 -14.76
N GLU A 13 16.32 -25.83 -14.56
CA GLU A 13 17.04 -25.79 -13.26
C GLU A 13 17.11 -24.37 -12.68
N ARG A 14 17.26 -23.36 -13.53
CA ARG A 14 17.29 -21.95 -13.07
C ARG A 14 16.00 -21.56 -12.34
N PHE A 15 14.86 -22.06 -12.78
CA PHE A 15 13.60 -21.83 -12.08
C PHE A 15 13.59 -22.50 -10.69
N LEU A 16 14.12 -23.73 -10.58
CA LEU A 16 14.22 -24.42 -9.28
C LEU A 16 15.15 -23.68 -8.31
N ASP A 17 16.26 -23.17 -8.79
CA ASP A 17 17.19 -22.38 -7.97
C ASP A 17 16.51 -21.10 -7.47
N LEU A 18 15.76 -20.39 -8.31
CA LEU A 18 14.98 -19.23 -7.90
C LEU A 18 13.90 -19.59 -6.86
N VAL A 19 13.18 -20.69 -7.05
CA VAL A 19 12.18 -21.18 -6.09
C VAL A 19 12.83 -21.52 -4.75
N LYS A 20 13.99 -22.19 -4.77
CA LYS A 20 14.75 -22.51 -3.56
C LYS A 20 15.23 -21.25 -2.86
N GLU A 21 15.78 -20.29 -3.58
CA GLU A 21 16.24 -19.02 -3.03
C GLU A 21 15.09 -18.21 -2.44
N GLU A 22 13.99 -18.07 -3.16
CA GLU A 22 12.82 -17.30 -2.71
C GLU A 22 12.08 -17.92 -1.51
N ASN A 23 12.07 -19.22 -1.37
CA ASN A 23 11.38 -19.88 -0.27
C ASN A 23 12.32 -20.21 0.90
N ILE A 24 13.42 -20.92 0.64
CA ILE A 24 14.34 -21.36 1.69
C ILE A 24 15.33 -20.25 2.03
N GLY A 25 15.96 -19.63 1.03
CA GLY A 25 16.92 -18.56 1.22
C GLY A 25 16.31 -17.36 1.95
N ARG A 26 15.07 -17.00 1.61
CA ARG A 26 14.31 -15.94 2.30
C ARG A 26 14.02 -16.29 3.76
N PHE A 27 13.72 -17.54 4.05
CA PHE A 27 13.46 -18.00 5.41
C PHE A 27 14.73 -18.05 6.25
N THR A 28 15.83 -18.55 5.69
CA THR A 28 17.12 -18.72 6.38
C THR A 28 17.99 -17.45 6.36
N GLY A 29 17.66 -16.45 5.52
CA GLY A 29 18.47 -15.24 5.35
C GLY A 29 19.72 -15.45 4.49
N THR A 30 19.74 -16.51 3.66
CA THR A 30 20.87 -16.86 2.77
C THR A 30 20.64 -16.45 1.32
N MET A 31 19.86 -15.40 1.09
CA MET A 31 19.59 -14.87 -0.25
C MET A 31 20.83 -14.18 -0.84
N SER A 32 21.00 -14.29 -2.15
CA SER A 32 22.08 -13.64 -2.91
C SER A 32 21.92 -12.11 -2.99
N TYR A 33 20.73 -11.60 -2.70
CA TYR A 33 20.41 -10.16 -2.69
C TYR A 33 19.71 -9.73 -1.41
N ASP A 34 19.86 -8.45 -1.06
CA ASP A 34 19.21 -7.88 0.13
C ASP A 34 17.69 -7.80 -0.06
N SER A 35 16.96 -8.56 0.72
CA SER A 35 15.52 -8.69 0.61
C SER A 35 14.83 -8.44 1.95
N HIS A 36 14.47 -7.18 2.20
CA HIS A 36 13.58 -6.80 3.30
C HIS A 36 13.98 -7.34 4.67
N ASN A 37 15.28 -7.35 4.98
CA ASN A 37 15.78 -7.74 6.29
C ASN A 37 15.29 -6.77 7.34
N ASN A 38 14.40 -7.24 8.20
CA ASN A 38 13.79 -6.44 9.25
C ASN A 38 13.89 -7.16 10.60
N PRO A 39 14.09 -6.41 11.70
CA PRO A 39 14.15 -6.99 13.04
C PRO A 39 12.79 -7.57 13.46
N ALA A 40 12.79 -8.44 14.51
CA ALA A 40 11.56 -9.11 14.96
C ALA A 40 10.44 -8.13 15.37
N TYR A 41 10.78 -6.97 15.93
CA TYR A 41 9.79 -5.95 16.33
C TYR A 41 9.07 -5.29 15.13
N TYR A 42 9.59 -5.44 13.91
CA TYR A 42 8.92 -4.93 12.69
C TYR A 42 7.50 -5.48 12.56
N ASN A 43 7.29 -6.76 12.82
CA ASN A 43 5.97 -7.38 12.75
C ASN A 43 5.01 -6.84 13.81
N VAL A 44 5.50 -6.52 15.01
CA VAL A 44 4.70 -5.87 16.07
C VAL A 44 4.25 -4.49 15.59
N PHE A 45 5.18 -3.68 15.06
CA PHE A 45 4.86 -2.37 14.52
C PHE A 45 3.87 -2.47 13.34
N THR A 46 4.07 -3.43 12.44
CA THR A 46 3.19 -3.68 11.30
C THR A 46 1.76 -4.00 11.74
N ILE A 47 1.58 -4.87 12.75
CA ILE A 47 0.24 -5.18 13.28
C ILE A 47 -0.38 -3.95 13.95
N VAL A 48 0.36 -3.24 14.78
CA VAL A 48 -0.15 -2.06 15.49
C VAL A 48 -0.58 -0.97 14.52
N SER A 49 0.23 -0.68 13.49
CA SER A 49 -0.10 0.33 12.47
C SER A 49 -1.17 -0.14 11.48
N GLY A 50 -1.07 -1.39 11.02
CA GLY A 50 -2.01 -1.96 10.05
C GLY A 50 -3.42 -2.21 10.62
N TRP A 51 -3.57 -2.22 11.95
CA TRP A 51 -4.85 -2.38 12.62
C TRP A 51 -5.54 -1.04 12.97
N LEU A 52 -4.96 0.08 12.53
CA LEU A 52 -5.65 1.36 12.66
C LEU A 52 -7.01 1.33 11.93
N PRO A 53 -8.06 1.97 12.50
CA PRO A 53 -8.02 2.79 13.71
C PRO A 53 -8.27 2.01 15.03
N TYR A 54 -8.54 0.71 14.99
CA TYR A 54 -8.92 -0.05 16.20
C TYR A 54 -7.79 -0.15 17.23
N THR A 55 -6.53 -0.06 16.83
CA THR A 55 -5.40 0.07 17.75
C THR A 55 -5.55 1.27 18.69
N LEU A 56 -6.19 2.36 18.23
CA LEU A 56 -6.49 3.53 19.07
C LEU A 56 -7.48 3.21 20.18
N LEU A 57 -8.43 2.29 19.95
CA LEU A 57 -9.33 1.84 21.01
C LEU A 57 -8.57 1.14 22.14
N LEU A 58 -7.60 0.28 21.80
CA LEU A 58 -6.72 -0.35 22.77
C LEU A 58 -5.90 0.71 23.50
N LEU A 59 -5.32 1.66 22.80
CA LEU A 59 -4.52 2.75 23.36
C LEU A 59 -5.35 3.60 24.33
N PHE A 60 -6.56 4.03 23.95
CA PHE A 60 -7.45 4.76 24.85
C PHE A 60 -7.82 3.95 26.07
N SER A 61 -8.00 2.63 25.92
CA SER A 61 -8.27 1.75 27.05
C SER A 61 -7.11 1.71 28.05
N LEU A 62 -5.85 1.74 27.59
CA LEU A 62 -4.68 1.77 28.45
C LEU A 62 -4.67 2.99 29.37
N PHE A 63 -5.12 4.16 28.89
CA PHE A 63 -5.11 5.39 29.67
C PHE A 63 -6.36 5.60 30.54
N VAL A 64 -7.50 5.05 30.13
CA VAL A 64 -8.80 5.35 30.73
C VAL A 64 -9.27 4.29 31.73
N LEU A 65 -8.86 3.04 31.53
CA LEU A 65 -9.27 1.95 32.44
C LEU A 65 -8.47 1.98 33.75
N PRO A 66 -9.12 1.69 34.88
CA PRO A 66 -8.46 1.65 36.19
C PRO A 66 -7.70 0.33 36.38
N TRP A 67 -6.61 0.16 35.66
CA TRP A 67 -5.80 -1.09 35.66
C TRP A 67 -5.35 -1.54 37.06
N LYS A 68 -5.13 -0.59 37.96
CA LYS A 68 -4.74 -0.89 39.36
C LYS A 68 -5.79 -1.70 40.14
N THR A 69 -7.04 -1.65 39.69
CA THR A 69 -8.15 -2.39 40.30
C THR A 69 -8.15 -3.87 39.87
N TYR A 70 -7.42 -4.19 38.80
CA TYR A 70 -7.30 -5.55 38.30
C TYR A 70 -6.09 -6.22 38.94
N SER A 71 -6.32 -7.00 40.01
CA SER A 71 -5.28 -7.85 40.59
C SER A 71 -5.05 -9.07 39.70
N TYR A 72 -4.04 -9.00 38.85
CA TYR A 72 -3.60 -10.15 38.05
C TYR A 72 -2.62 -11.00 38.88
N LYS A 73 -3.14 -11.93 39.66
CA LYS A 73 -2.29 -13.00 40.16
C LYS A 73 -1.96 -13.92 38.99
N VAL A 74 -0.71 -13.89 38.55
CA VAL A 74 -0.19 -14.81 37.54
C VAL A 74 0.12 -16.15 38.22
N GLU A 75 -0.91 -16.96 38.44
CA GLU A 75 -0.75 -18.32 38.90
C GLU A 75 -0.83 -19.28 37.72
N PRO A 76 0.23 -20.04 37.36
CA PRO A 76 0.22 -20.93 36.19
C PRO A 76 -0.92 -21.96 36.23
N LYS A 77 -1.32 -22.42 37.42
CA LYS A 77 -2.46 -23.35 37.59
C LYS A 77 -3.79 -22.71 37.19
N LEU A 78 -4.01 -21.45 37.53
CA LEU A 78 -5.20 -20.68 37.13
C LEU A 78 -5.25 -20.43 35.62
N TRP A 79 -4.11 -20.18 35.01
CA TRP A 79 -4.00 -20.01 33.56
C TRP A 79 -4.34 -21.31 32.80
N MET A 80 -3.77 -22.44 33.25
CA MET A 80 -4.09 -23.75 32.68
C MET A 80 -5.57 -24.12 32.85
N ALA A 81 -6.17 -23.81 33.99
CA ALA A 81 -7.61 -24.02 34.20
C ALA A 81 -8.47 -23.16 33.25
N LYS A 82 -8.10 -21.88 33.06
CA LYS A 82 -8.77 -20.99 32.13
C LYS A 82 -8.65 -21.46 30.68
N ILE A 83 -7.47 -21.93 30.26
CA ILE A 83 -7.29 -22.49 28.89
C ILE A 83 -8.16 -23.73 28.70
N LYS A 84 -8.22 -24.63 29.72
CA LYS A 84 -9.04 -25.83 29.63
C LYS A 84 -10.56 -25.55 29.62
N SER A 85 -10.99 -24.44 30.22
CA SER A 85 -12.40 -24.02 30.26
C SER A 85 -12.75 -22.98 29.21
N ALA A 86 -11.80 -22.59 28.36
CA ALA A 86 -12.06 -21.62 27.28
C ALA A 86 -12.99 -22.21 26.20
N ASP A 87 -13.80 -21.34 25.63
CA ASP A 87 -14.60 -21.72 24.45
C ASP A 87 -13.68 -22.20 23.32
N PRO A 88 -13.97 -23.35 22.67
CA PRO A 88 -13.15 -23.89 21.59
C PRO A 88 -12.88 -22.90 20.46
N LEU A 89 -13.87 -22.08 20.08
CA LEU A 89 -13.69 -21.05 19.06
C LEU A 89 -12.69 -19.98 19.50
N GLN A 90 -12.83 -19.48 20.73
CA GLN A 90 -11.92 -18.48 21.28
C GLN A 90 -10.49 -19.02 21.38
N LEU A 91 -10.33 -20.26 21.80
CA LEU A 91 -9.00 -20.90 21.84
C LEU A 91 -8.41 -21.07 20.45
N PHE A 92 -9.21 -21.50 19.48
CA PHE A 92 -8.78 -21.60 18.07
C PHE A 92 -8.33 -20.26 17.53
N VAL A 93 -9.07 -19.18 17.77
CA VAL A 93 -8.74 -17.83 17.30
C VAL A 93 -7.40 -17.35 17.91
N TRP A 94 -7.21 -17.50 19.23
CA TRP A 94 -5.96 -17.12 19.89
C TRP A 94 -4.76 -17.93 19.40
N LEU A 95 -4.92 -19.24 19.28
CA LEU A 95 -3.83 -20.12 18.81
C LEU A 95 -3.48 -19.83 17.35
N SER A 96 -4.46 -19.65 16.49
CA SER A 96 -4.22 -19.33 15.08
C SER A 96 -3.49 -18.00 14.93
N PHE A 97 -3.94 -16.96 15.64
CA PHE A 97 -3.27 -15.66 15.64
C PHE A 97 -1.82 -15.78 16.10
N LEU A 98 -1.58 -16.41 17.26
CA LEU A 98 -0.25 -16.54 17.83
C LEU A 98 0.69 -17.38 16.98
N LEU A 99 0.22 -18.51 16.45
CA LEU A 99 1.02 -19.39 15.59
C LEU A 99 1.45 -18.67 14.32
N ILE A 100 0.52 -18.00 13.62
CA ILE A 100 0.84 -17.26 12.39
C ILE A 100 1.79 -16.11 12.71
N PHE A 101 1.52 -15.32 13.74
CA PHE A 101 2.34 -14.18 14.11
C PHE A 101 3.78 -14.60 14.48
N VAL A 102 3.92 -15.60 15.36
CA VAL A 102 5.23 -16.11 15.79
C VAL A 102 5.99 -16.72 14.62
N PHE A 103 5.30 -17.51 13.78
CA PHE A 103 5.90 -18.09 12.57
C PHE A 103 6.56 -17.02 11.68
N TYR A 104 5.85 -15.94 11.41
CA TYR A 104 6.39 -14.84 10.57
C TYR A 104 7.40 -13.93 11.30
N CYS A 105 7.57 -14.06 12.61
CA CYS A 105 8.65 -13.38 13.31
C CYS A 105 10.02 -14.09 13.16
N ILE A 106 10.03 -15.38 12.82
CA ILE A 106 11.25 -16.20 12.71
C ILE A 106 12.09 -15.81 11.48
N PRO A 107 11.56 -15.73 10.24
CA PRO A 107 12.34 -15.41 9.06
C PRO A 107 13.04 -14.05 9.17
N SER A 108 14.24 -13.91 8.60
CA SER A 108 14.95 -12.64 8.52
C SER A 108 14.26 -11.65 7.57
N SER A 109 13.78 -12.12 6.43
CA SER A 109 13.02 -11.32 5.47
C SER A 109 11.56 -11.20 5.89
N LYS A 110 11.12 -9.96 6.20
CA LYS A 110 9.77 -9.65 6.69
C LYS A 110 9.09 -8.62 5.81
N ARG A 111 7.84 -8.92 5.40
CA ARG A 111 6.96 -7.98 4.70
C ARG A 111 5.62 -7.88 5.44
N SER A 112 5.03 -6.70 5.43
CA SER A 112 3.72 -6.44 6.06
C SER A 112 2.61 -7.36 5.54
N VAL A 113 2.64 -7.70 4.26
CA VAL A 113 1.65 -8.58 3.61
C VAL A 113 1.61 -10.01 4.17
N TYR A 114 2.69 -10.48 4.78
CA TYR A 114 2.73 -11.82 5.38
C TYR A 114 1.85 -11.96 6.61
N LEU A 115 1.50 -10.84 7.23
CA LEU A 115 0.63 -10.80 8.41
C LEU A 115 -0.86 -10.70 8.06
N LEU A 116 -1.24 -10.60 6.77
CA LEU A 116 -2.63 -10.56 6.35
C LEU A 116 -3.48 -11.70 6.94
N PRO A 117 -3.01 -12.95 7.04
CA PRO A 117 -3.79 -14.03 7.65
C PRO A 117 -4.10 -13.82 9.14
N CYS A 118 -3.40 -12.91 9.85
CA CYS A 118 -3.70 -12.58 11.23
C CYS A 118 -4.96 -11.72 11.39
N TYR A 119 -5.30 -10.90 10.40
CA TYR A 119 -6.35 -9.88 10.52
C TYR A 119 -7.76 -10.44 10.81
N PRO A 120 -8.23 -11.55 10.22
CA PRO A 120 -9.53 -12.12 10.59
C PRO A 120 -9.62 -12.49 12.07
N PHE A 121 -8.58 -13.07 12.63
CA PHE A 121 -8.52 -13.43 14.04
C PHE A 121 -8.47 -12.19 14.94
N MET A 122 -7.71 -11.18 14.56
CA MET A 122 -7.68 -9.89 15.26
C MET A 122 -9.05 -9.20 15.22
N ALA A 123 -9.78 -9.28 14.11
CA ALA A 123 -11.12 -8.73 14.00
C ALA A 123 -12.09 -9.36 15.01
N TYR A 124 -12.05 -10.68 15.13
CA TYR A 124 -12.84 -11.40 16.12
C TYR A 124 -12.48 -10.97 17.55
N LEU A 125 -11.19 -10.98 17.91
CA LEU A 125 -10.72 -10.57 19.24
C LEU A 125 -11.09 -9.12 19.57
N MET A 126 -11.02 -8.23 18.60
CA MET A 126 -11.40 -6.85 18.78
C MET A 126 -12.91 -6.68 18.96
N ALA A 127 -13.72 -7.46 18.24
CA ALA A 127 -15.17 -7.46 18.41
C ALA A 127 -15.55 -7.93 19.83
N GLU A 128 -14.94 -9.03 20.31
CA GLU A 128 -15.14 -9.49 21.71
C GLU A 128 -14.70 -8.44 22.72
N TYR A 129 -13.54 -7.80 22.50
CA TYR A 129 -13.05 -6.75 23.38
C TYR A 129 -13.98 -5.54 23.42
N LEU A 130 -14.46 -5.09 22.28
CA LEU A 130 -15.44 -4.01 22.17
C LEU A 130 -16.72 -4.34 22.94
N MET A 131 -17.24 -5.55 22.72
CA MET A 131 -18.45 -6.01 23.42
C MET A 131 -18.24 -6.11 24.93
N TRP A 132 -17.10 -6.63 25.37
CA TRP A 132 -16.74 -6.69 26.79
C TRP A 132 -16.67 -5.28 27.42
N LEU A 133 -16.09 -4.28 26.75
CA LEU A 133 -16.07 -2.89 27.24
C LEU A 133 -17.49 -2.32 27.42
N ILE A 134 -18.37 -2.61 26.48
CA ILE A 134 -19.75 -2.09 26.48
C ILE A 134 -20.59 -2.78 27.57
N ASP A 135 -20.58 -4.11 27.59
CA ASP A 135 -21.44 -4.94 28.44
C ASP A 135 -20.99 -4.90 29.92
N SER A 136 -19.68 -4.73 30.16
CA SER A 136 -19.16 -4.56 31.53
C SER A 136 -19.28 -3.11 32.07
N GLY A 137 -19.97 -2.21 31.33
CA GLY A 137 -20.13 -0.82 31.73
C GLY A 137 -18.91 0.08 31.55
N ARG A 138 -17.80 -0.45 30.97
CA ARG A 138 -16.55 0.28 30.72
C ARG A 138 -16.58 1.06 29.40
N LYS A 139 -17.64 1.83 29.17
CA LYS A 139 -17.93 2.49 27.89
C LYS A 139 -17.05 3.72 27.59
N ARG A 140 -16.27 4.21 28.56
CA ARG A 140 -15.45 5.43 28.39
C ARG A 140 -14.46 5.36 27.22
N PRO A 141 -13.60 4.33 27.08
CA PRO A 141 -12.66 4.24 25.96
C PRO A 141 -13.36 4.24 24.60
N VAL A 142 -14.49 3.53 24.50
CA VAL A 142 -15.27 3.45 23.25
C VAL A 142 -15.87 4.80 22.89
N LYS A 143 -16.39 5.56 23.86
CA LYS A 143 -16.91 6.92 23.61
C LYS A 143 -15.81 7.88 23.16
N ILE A 144 -14.62 7.80 23.77
CA ILE A 144 -13.47 8.60 23.33
C ILE A 144 -13.09 8.23 21.89
N PHE A 145 -13.07 6.93 21.57
CA PHE A 145 -12.80 6.44 20.23
C PHE A 145 -13.82 6.96 19.20
N ILE A 146 -15.12 6.90 19.51
CA ILE A 146 -16.19 7.45 18.66
C ILE A 146 -15.98 8.95 18.46
N GLY A 147 -15.73 9.71 19.54
CA GLY A 147 -15.46 11.15 19.46
C GLY A 147 -14.24 11.47 18.59
N PHE A 148 -13.16 10.73 18.78
CA PHE A 148 -11.95 10.86 17.97
C PHE A 148 -12.22 10.59 16.48
N MET A 149 -12.88 9.47 16.16
CA MET A 149 -13.21 9.12 14.78
C MET A 149 -14.17 10.13 14.13
N ALA A 150 -15.12 10.66 14.90
CA ALA A 150 -16.03 11.68 14.42
C ALA A 150 -15.29 13.00 14.10
N VAL A 151 -14.40 13.44 14.97
CA VAL A 151 -13.55 14.63 14.70
C VAL A 151 -12.63 14.37 13.51
N LEU A 152 -12.01 13.21 13.44
CA LEU A 152 -11.12 12.81 12.32
C LEU A 152 -11.87 12.87 10.97
N SER A 153 -13.10 12.35 10.91
CA SER A 153 -13.91 12.36 9.68
C SER A 153 -14.24 13.78 9.21
N ILE A 154 -14.52 14.69 10.15
CA ILE A 154 -14.78 16.10 9.84
C ILE A 154 -13.50 16.81 9.41
N LEU A 155 -12.40 16.60 10.11
CA LEU A 155 -11.10 17.18 9.77
C LEU A 155 -10.60 16.72 8.41
N MET A 156 -10.78 15.43 8.07
CA MET A 156 -10.44 14.90 6.76
C MET A 156 -11.15 15.65 5.64
N ALA A 157 -12.43 15.93 5.79
CA ALA A 157 -13.19 16.72 4.81
C ALA A 157 -12.73 18.18 4.76
N ILE A 158 -12.48 18.81 5.91
CA ILE A 158 -11.96 20.19 5.96
C ILE A 158 -10.62 20.30 5.26
N ILE A 159 -9.69 19.37 5.54
CA ILE A 159 -8.38 19.34 4.89
C ILE A 159 -8.54 19.12 3.38
N PHE A 160 -9.41 18.22 2.97
CA PHE A 160 -9.66 17.98 1.55
C PHE A 160 -10.21 19.24 0.84
N VAL A 161 -11.17 19.93 1.45
CA VAL A 161 -11.68 21.19 0.91
C VAL A 161 -10.58 22.25 0.84
N ALA A 162 -9.74 22.38 1.88
CA ALA A 162 -8.61 23.29 1.88
C ALA A 162 -7.62 23.00 0.75
N VAL A 163 -7.31 21.71 0.50
CA VAL A 163 -6.47 21.28 -0.64
C VAL A 163 -7.13 21.66 -1.97
N LYS A 164 -8.43 21.42 -2.14
CA LYS A 164 -9.19 21.79 -3.34
C LYS A 164 -9.17 23.29 -3.60
N MET A 165 -9.21 24.10 -2.56
CA MET A 165 -9.14 25.57 -2.64
C MET A 165 -7.72 26.12 -2.86
N GLY A 166 -6.70 25.26 -2.91
CA GLY A 166 -5.31 25.68 -3.09
C GLY A 166 -4.67 26.27 -1.83
N ALA A 167 -5.23 26.01 -0.64
CA ALA A 167 -4.69 26.51 0.62
C ALA A 167 -3.36 25.86 1.03
N VAL A 168 -2.91 24.82 0.30
CA VAL A 168 -1.61 24.15 0.50
C VAL A 168 -0.69 24.54 -0.67
N PRO A 169 0.17 25.55 -0.52
CA PRO A 169 1.06 26.00 -1.58
C PRO A 169 2.27 25.05 -1.74
N ASP A 170 2.79 24.97 -2.95
CA ASP A 170 3.92 24.09 -3.29
C ASP A 170 5.18 24.43 -2.48
N SER A 171 5.31 25.68 -2.04
CA SER A 171 6.41 26.15 -1.19
C SER A 171 6.47 25.51 0.21
N MET A 172 5.44 24.79 0.63
CA MET A 172 5.43 24.03 1.90
C MET A 172 6.23 22.72 1.81
N PHE A 173 6.49 22.22 0.61
CA PHE A 173 7.16 20.92 0.44
C PHE A 173 8.67 21.09 0.36
N HIS A 174 9.39 20.52 1.32
CA HIS A 174 10.85 20.57 1.40
C HIS A 174 11.43 19.18 1.66
N GLY A 175 12.71 18.99 1.32
CA GLY A 175 13.45 17.75 1.56
C GLY A 175 13.25 16.68 0.49
N ARG A 176 13.76 15.48 0.77
CA ARG A 176 13.92 14.39 -0.18
C ARG A 176 12.61 13.94 -0.87
N HIS A 177 11.48 14.04 -0.19
CA HIS A 177 10.18 13.61 -0.68
C HIS A 177 9.25 14.78 -1.05
N ALA A 178 9.80 16.00 -1.20
CA ALA A 178 9.01 17.19 -1.49
C ALA A 178 8.19 17.04 -2.77
N TYR A 179 8.81 16.57 -3.84
CA TYR A 179 8.15 16.38 -5.14
C TYR A 179 7.02 15.33 -5.07
N GLU A 180 7.28 14.18 -4.47
CA GLU A 180 6.26 13.12 -4.31
C GLU A 180 5.04 13.60 -3.52
N ASN A 181 5.28 14.33 -2.42
CA ASN A 181 4.22 14.88 -1.59
C ASN A 181 3.42 15.96 -2.33
N MET A 182 4.10 16.83 -3.09
CA MET A 182 3.48 17.84 -3.94
C MET A 182 2.58 17.19 -4.98
N MET A 183 3.04 16.15 -5.67
CA MET A 183 2.24 15.41 -6.67
C MET A 183 0.99 14.78 -6.07
N MET A 184 1.06 14.24 -4.84
CA MET A 184 -0.12 13.72 -4.14
C MET A 184 -1.14 14.80 -3.84
N VAL A 185 -0.69 15.98 -3.41
CA VAL A 185 -1.58 17.11 -3.13
C VAL A 185 -2.21 17.65 -4.41
N HIS A 186 -1.42 17.75 -5.50
CA HIS A 186 -1.96 18.14 -6.82
C HIS A 186 -3.00 17.13 -7.30
N ALA A 187 -2.74 15.83 -7.17
CA ALA A 187 -3.71 14.79 -7.56
C ALA A 187 -5.03 14.89 -6.78
N LEU A 188 -4.99 15.25 -5.51
CA LEU A 188 -6.19 15.51 -4.71
C LEU A 188 -6.86 16.84 -5.11
N ARG A 189 -6.07 17.89 -5.38
CA ARG A 189 -6.59 19.19 -5.82
C ARG A 189 -7.31 19.10 -7.14
N ASP A 190 -6.74 18.38 -8.10
CA ASP A 190 -7.26 18.26 -9.47
C ASP A 190 -8.30 17.12 -9.61
N LEU A 191 -8.54 16.35 -8.55
CA LEU A 191 -9.51 15.26 -8.53
C LEU A 191 -10.90 15.77 -8.93
N ASP A 192 -11.46 15.23 -10.00
CA ASP A 192 -12.84 15.51 -10.40
C ASP A 192 -13.83 14.96 -9.35
N MET A 193 -14.70 15.84 -8.84
CA MET A 193 -15.70 15.54 -7.82
C MET A 193 -17.06 15.30 -8.46
N ASN A 194 -17.22 14.14 -9.08
CA ASN A 194 -18.53 13.70 -9.55
C ASN A 194 -19.50 13.43 -8.37
N PRO A 195 -20.82 13.35 -8.62
CA PRO A 195 -21.82 13.16 -7.56
C PRO A 195 -21.55 11.95 -6.65
N VAL A 196 -21.05 10.85 -7.19
CA VAL A 196 -20.73 9.64 -6.40
C VAL A 196 -19.59 9.92 -5.41
N ARG A 197 -18.50 10.52 -5.87
CA ARG A 197 -17.36 10.90 -5.00
C ARG A 197 -17.77 11.91 -3.94
N LEU A 198 -18.64 12.86 -4.29
CA LEU A 198 -19.16 13.84 -3.34
C LEU A 198 -19.96 13.16 -2.21
N VAL A 199 -20.82 12.22 -2.56
CA VAL A 199 -21.57 11.42 -1.57
C VAL A 199 -20.61 10.59 -0.71
N LEU A 200 -19.67 9.86 -1.31
CA LEU A 200 -18.72 9.02 -0.57
C LEU A 200 -17.85 9.86 0.40
N ALA A 201 -17.40 11.03 0.00
CA ALA A 201 -16.63 11.94 0.85
C ALA A 201 -17.49 12.58 1.97
N GLY A 202 -18.78 12.80 1.71
CA GLY A 202 -19.71 13.43 2.66
C GLY A 202 -20.24 12.48 3.72
N LEU A 203 -20.42 11.19 3.41
CA LEU A 203 -20.99 10.20 4.32
C LEU A 203 -20.28 10.13 5.69
N PRO A 204 -18.95 10.06 5.81
CA PRO A 204 -18.28 10.03 7.10
C PRO A 204 -18.46 11.33 7.90
N VAL A 205 -18.60 12.46 7.23
CA VAL A 205 -18.88 13.75 7.89
C VAL A 205 -20.26 13.74 8.54
N VAL A 206 -21.28 13.31 7.80
CA VAL A 206 -22.65 13.18 8.32
C VAL A 206 -22.67 12.21 9.50
N ALA A 207 -22.05 11.04 9.37
CA ALA A 207 -21.93 10.06 10.44
C ALA A 207 -21.19 10.62 11.66
N GLY A 208 -20.12 11.39 11.44
CA GLY A 208 -19.36 12.07 12.49
C GLY A 208 -20.21 13.07 13.29
N VAL A 209 -20.94 13.93 12.58
CA VAL A 209 -21.85 14.89 13.22
C VAL A 209 -22.95 14.17 13.99
N MET A 210 -23.53 13.11 13.43
CA MET A 210 -24.56 12.31 14.11
C MET A 210 -24.00 11.63 15.37
N ALA A 211 -22.80 11.07 15.30
CA ALA A 211 -22.14 10.43 16.42
C ALA A 211 -21.85 11.43 17.55
N LEU A 212 -21.32 12.62 17.24
CA LEU A 212 -21.09 13.67 18.23
C LEU A 212 -22.40 14.10 18.91
N ARG A 213 -23.46 14.30 18.12
CA ARG A 213 -24.79 14.63 18.68
C ARG A 213 -25.31 13.51 19.59
N ALA A 214 -25.15 12.24 19.20
CA ALA A 214 -25.56 11.10 20.01
C ALA A 214 -24.78 11.03 21.32
N MET A 215 -23.47 11.28 21.28
CA MET A 215 -22.60 11.26 22.48
C MET A 215 -22.89 12.44 23.44
N MET A 216 -23.40 13.57 22.95
CA MET A 216 -23.83 14.70 23.80
C MET A 216 -25.18 14.48 24.50
N ARG A 217 -26.06 13.63 23.94
CA ARG A 217 -27.37 13.35 24.51
C ARG A 217 -27.26 12.31 25.63
N LYS A 218 -27.56 12.71 26.87
CA LYS A 218 -27.46 11.83 28.07
C LYS A 218 -28.33 10.59 27.97
N GLU A 219 -29.48 10.66 27.30
CA GLU A 219 -30.44 9.58 27.15
C GLU A 219 -29.95 8.42 26.24
N VAL A 220 -29.16 8.73 25.24
CA VAL A 220 -28.76 7.73 24.20
C VAL A 220 -27.27 7.36 24.24
N ARG A 221 -26.41 8.21 24.80
CA ARG A 221 -24.94 8.02 24.78
C ARG A 221 -24.46 6.75 25.49
N ASP A 222 -25.29 6.17 26.35
CA ASP A 222 -25.00 4.95 27.10
C ASP A 222 -25.72 3.72 26.56
N ASN A 223 -26.55 3.92 25.50
CA ASN A 223 -27.24 2.83 24.84
C ASN A 223 -26.26 1.95 24.07
N ARG A 224 -26.31 0.62 24.31
CA ARG A 224 -25.43 -0.39 23.69
C ARG A 224 -25.46 -0.32 22.17
N ASN A 225 -26.64 -0.33 21.58
CA ASN A 225 -26.81 -0.36 20.13
C ASN A 225 -26.32 0.95 19.49
N VAL A 226 -26.52 2.08 20.11
CA VAL A 226 -26.02 3.39 19.63
C VAL A 226 -24.49 3.41 19.60
N ILE A 227 -23.84 2.93 20.66
CA ILE A 227 -22.39 2.86 20.76
C ILE A 227 -21.81 1.93 19.67
N VAL A 228 -22.35 0.71 19.55
CA VAL A 228 -21.90 -0.25 18.53
C VAL A 228 -22.09 0.31 17.13
N HIS A 229 -23.29 0.84 16.84
CA HIS A 229 -23.60 1.41 15.53
C HIS A 229 -22.63 2.53 15.14
N HIS A 230 -22.41 3.52 16.02
CA HIS A 230 -21.50 4.62 15.71
C HIS A 230 -20.03 4.17 15.63
N THR A 231 -19.60 3.20 16.43
CA THR A 231 -18.26 2.65 16.34
C THR A 231 -17.99 2.01 14.98
N LEU A 232 -18.89 1.17 14.53
CA LEU A 232 -18.72 0.43 13.27
C LEU A 232 -18.94 1.33 12.04
N SER A 233 -20.03 2.13 12.05
CA SER A 233 -20.37 2.98 10.90
C SER A 233 -19.33 4.05 10.63
N LEU A 234 -18.77 4.69 11.66
CA LEU A 234 -17.72 5.70 11.46
C LEU A 234 -16.47 5.10 10.81
N VAL A 235 -15.97 3.98 11.33
CA VAL A 235 -14.80 3.32 10.76
C VAL A 235 -15.08 2.90 9.32
N PHE A 236 -16.21 2.22 9.07
CA PHE A 236 -16.59 1.74 7.76
C PHE A 236 -16.72 2.88 6.73
N LEU A 237 -17.41 3.98 7.10
CA LEU A 237 -17.60 5.10 6.18
C LEU A 237 -16.32 5.90 5.93
N VAL A 238 -15.42 6.00 6.92
CA VAL A 238 -14.09 6.59 6.71
C VAL A 238 -13.29 5.76 5.71
N PHE A 239 -13.29 4.42 5.82
CA PHE A 239 -12.61 3.57 4.85
C PHE A 239 -13.26 3.66 3.46
N ILE A 240 -14.58 3.69 3.35
CA ILE A 240 -15.26 3.91 2.06
C ILE A 240 -14.82 5.22 1.41
N ALA A 241 -14.71 6.31 2.17
CA ALA A 241 -14.24 7.58 1.63
C ALA A 241 -12.75 7.52 1.25
N LEU A 242 -11.92 6.88 2.06
CA LEU A 242 -10.50 6.68 1.74
C LEU A 242 -10.33 5.89 0.44
N ASP A 243 -10.95 4.72 0.35
CA ASP A 243 -10.76 3.79 -0.79
C ASP A 243 -11.52 4.26 -2.04
N GLY A 244 -12.67 4.92 -1.88
CA GLY A 244 -13.50 5.35 -3.01
C GLY A 244 -13.14 6.72 -3.57
N VAL A 245 -12.47 7.58 -2.79
CA VAL A 245 -12.21 8.98 -3.18
C VAL A 245 -10.72 9.31 -3.10
N TYR A 246 -10.10 9.20 -1.93
CA TYR A 246 -8.78 9.80 -1.68
C TYR A 246 -7.63 8.91 -2.13
N LEU A 247 -7.60 7.64 -1.73
CA LEU A 247 -6.50 6.72 -2.04
C LEU A 247 -6.32 6.47 -3.54
N PRO A 248 -7.36 6.31 -4.37
CA PRO A 248 -7.17 6.14 -5.80
C PRO A 248 -6.42 7.32 -6.45
N ALA A 249 -6.74 8.56 -6.07
CA ALA A 249 -6.03 9.73 -6.58
C ALA A 249 -4.57 9.76 -6.14
N ILE A 250 -4.31 9.51 -4.84
CA ILE A 250 -2.97 9.50 -4.26
C ILE A 250 -2.12 8.36 -4.86
N LEU A 251 -2.66 7.15 -4.95
CA LEU A 251 -1.93 6.00 -5.45
C LEU A 251 -1.65 6.10 -6.95
N ASN A 252 -2.62 6.61 -7.73
CA ASN A 252 -2.40 6.85 -9.16
C ASN A 252 -1.31 7.90 -9.42
N SER A 253 -1.16 8.91 -8.55
CA SER A 253 -0.07 9.88 -8.70
C SER A 253 1.32 9.27 -8.47
N LYS A 254 1.40 8.15 -7.74
CA LYS A 254 2.64 7.40 -7.48
C LYS A 254 2.88 6.23 -8.44
N SER A 255 1.90 5.88 -9.23
CA SER A 255 1.96 4.78 -10.19
C SER A 255 2.46 5.24 -11.55
N LEU A 256 2.69 4.29 -12.46
CA LEU A 256 2.98 4.57 -13.87
C LEU A 256 1.73 4.96 -14.69
N TYR A 257 0.56 5.10 -14.05
CA TYR A 257 -0.67 5.52 -14.73
C TYR A 257 -0.56 6.89 -15.43
N PRO A 258 -0.02 7.97 -14.79
CA PRO A 258 0.17 9.24 -15.50
C PRO A 258 1.07 9.11 -16.73
N MET A 259 2.07 8.23 -16.66
CA MET A 259 2.94 7.93 -17.80
C MET A 259 2.18 7.23 -18.93
N SER A 260 1.32 6.27 -18.63
CA SER A 260 0.50 5.60 -19.64
C SER A 260 -0.41 6.58 -20.38
N VAL A 261 -0.96 7.59 -19.69
CA VAL A 261 -1.75 8.67 -20.31
C VAL A 261 -0.90 9.50 -21.28
N VAL A 262 0.35 9.81 -20.90
CA VAL A 262 1.31 10.50 -21.77
C VAL A 262 1.64 9.66 -23.00
N ILE A 263 1.85 8.35 -22.82
CA ILE A 263 2.13 7.40 -23.92
C ILE A 263 0.94 7.34 -24.89
N GLU A 264 -0.26 7.13 -24.39
CA GLU A 264 -1.46 7.05 -25.24
C GLU A 264 -1.73 8.33 -26.02
N LYS A 265 -1.44 9.49 -25.43
CA LYS A 265 -1.61 10.79 -26.09
C LYS A 265 -0.58 11.03 -27.18
N ASN A 266 0.70 10.68 -26.96
CA ASN A 266 1.79 11.06 -27.86
C ASN A 266 2.18 9.94 -28.84
N PHE A 267 1.93 8.68 -28.49
CA PHE A 267 2.36 7.49 -29.24
C PHE A 267 1.23 6.46 -29.39
N PRO A 268 0.02 6.85 -29.85
CA PRO A 268 -1.16 5.95 -29.85
C PRO A 268 -1.00 4.73 -30.75
N LYS A 269 -0.19 4.83 -31.80
CA LYS A 269 0.02 3.79 -32.84
C LYS A 269 1.47 3.34 -32.99
N ASP A 270 2.40 3.94 -32.25
CA ASP A 270 3.82 3.61 -32.36
C ASP A 270 4.09 2.25 -31.70
N LYS A 271 5.09 1.52 -32.20
CA LYS A 271 5.67 0.38 -31.50
C LYS A 271 6.53 0.88 -30.37
N LEU A 272 6.23 0.40 -29.17
CA LEU A 272 6.85 0.87 -27.94
C LEU A 272 7.81 -0.17 -27.39
N TYR A 273 8.96 0.29 -26.95
CA TYR A 273 10.00 -0.53 -26.35
C TYR A 273 10.48 0.09 -25.06
N SER A 274 10.91 -0.74 -24.13
CA SER A 274 11.44 -0.29 -22.85
C SER A 274 12.83 -0.85 -22.58
N TYR A 275 13.64 -0.07 -21.88
CA TYR A 275 14.90 -0.51 -21.30
C TYR A 275 15.04 0.07 -19.90
N VAL A 276 15.53 -0.75 -18.96
CA VAL A 276 15.95 -0.36 -17.62
C VAL A 276 17.17 -1.17 -17.25
N SER A 277 18.21 -0.54 -16.70
CA SER A 277 19.46 -1.20 -16.32
C SER A 277 19.29 -2.25 -15.23
N VAL A 278 18.32 -2.05 -14.32
CA VAL A 278 17.98 -3.00 -13.25
C VAL A 278 16.99 -4.02 -13.78
N SER A 279 17.41 -5.24 -13.95
CA SER A 279 16.69 -6.32 -14.64
C SER A 279 15.30 -6.67 -14.08
N MET A 280 14.98 -6.28 -12.85
CA MET A 280 13.66 -6.49 -12.22
C MET A 280 12.74 -5.27 -12.28
N MET A 281 13.24 -4.12 -12.78
CA MET A 281 12.48 -2.87 -12.85
C MET A 281 12.16 -2.54 -14.30
N HIS A 282 11.11 -3.15 -14.82
CA HIS A 282 10.55 -2.81 -16.11
C HIS A 282 9.34 -1.90 -15.97
N PHE A 283 8.93 -1.25 -17.07
CA PHE A 283 7.74 -0.42 -17.11
C PHE A 283 6.42 -1.22 -17.09
N PHE A 284 6.37 -2.33 -16.36
CA PHE A 284 5.21 -3.23 -16.32
C PHE A 284 3.89 -2.53 -15.96
N GLY A 285 3.94 -1.52 -15.06
CA GLY A 285 2.74 -0.75 -14.73
C GLY A 285 2.24 0.09 -15.91
N ALA A 286 3.13 0.71 -16.69
CA ALA A 286 2.76 1.43 -17.91
C ALA A 286 2.25 0.47 -18.98
N ASP A 287 2.89 -0.69 -19.13
CA ASP A 287 2.52 -1.72 -20.08
C ASP A 287 1.12 -2.28 -19.80
N PHE A 288 0.81 -2.56 -18.53
CA PHE A 288 -0.53 -2.95 -18.12
C PHE A 288 -1.61 -1.94 -18.55
N TYR A 289 -1.38 -0.64 -18.33
CA TYR A 289 -2.34 0.41 -18.68
C TYR A 289 -2.42 0.69 -20.19
N THR A 290 -1.38 0.37 -20.97
CA THR A 290 -1.35 0.53 -22.42
C THR A 290 -1.75 -0.75 -23.18
N GLY A 291 -2.21 -1.79 -22.48
CA GLY A 291 -2.72 -3.01 -23.07
C GLY A 291 -1.65 -3.93 -23.65
N ASP A 292 -0.54 -4.09 -22.92
CA ASP A 292 0.57 -5.00 -23.25
C ASP A 292 1.26 -4.64 -24.58
N ARG A 293 1.52 -3.33 -24.78
CA ARG A 293 2.12 -2.78 -26.01
C ARG A 293 3.61 -2.48 -25.91
N ILE A 294 4.19 -2.57 -24.70
CA ILE A 294 5.56 -2.15 -24.43
C ILE A 294 6.47 -3.39 -24.36
N GLU A 295 7.19 -3.64 -25.43
CA GLU A 295 8.14 -4.77 -25.48
C GLU A 295 9.49 -4.38 -24.85
N GLN A 296 10.25 -5.38 -24.38
CA GLN A 296 11.62 -5.18 -23.93
C GLN A 296 12.58 -5.07 -25.12
N PHE A 297 13.29 -3.95 -25.22
CA PHE A 297 14.19 -3.69 -26.36
C PHE A 297 15.25 -4.77 -26.55
N GLU A 298 15.90 -5.20 -25.47
CA GLU A 298 16.98 -6.20 -25.52
C GLU A 298 16.50 -7.60 -25.96
N LEU A 299 15.23 -7.91 -25.73
CA LEU A 299 14.63 -9.18 -26.15
C LEU A 299 14.15 -9.13 -27.60
N SER A 300 13.48 -8.04 -27.96
CA SER A 300 12.84 -7.89 -29.28
C SER A 300 13.83 -7.49 -30.35
N LYS A 301 14.93 -6.79 -30.01
CA LYS A 301 15.94 -6.23 -30.93
C LYS A 301 15.32 -5.57 -32.15
N PRO A 302 14.46 -4.56 -31.97
CA PRO A 302 13.62 -4.00 -33.02
C PRO A 302 14.43 -3.13 -33.99
N ASP A 303 13.99 -3.05 -35.25
CA ASP A 303 14.63 -2.16 -36.23
C ASP A 303 14.22 -0.68 -36.11
N CYS A 304 13.03 -0.40 -35.60
CA CYS A 304 12.55 0.98 -35.37
C CYS A 304 11.41 1.00 -34.37
N GLY A 305 11.18 2.18 -33.76
CA GLY A 305 10.09 2.40 -32.81
C GLY A 305 10.35 3.57 -31.89
N VAL A 306 9.70 3.53 -30.73
CA VAL A 306 9.91 4.48 -29.63
C VAL A 306 10.40 3.73 -28.41
N LEU A 307 11.55 4.13 -27.90
CA LEU A 307 12.18 3.57 -26.69
C LEU A 307 11.86 4.44 -25.50
N MET A 308 11.38 3.82 -24.43
CA MET A 308 11.25 4.41 -23.09
C MET A 308 12.43 3.97 -22.22
N ILE A 309 13.15 4.92 -21.66
CA ILE A 309 14.34 4.65 -20.87
C ILE A 309 14.51 5.71 -19.77
N PRO A 310 14.93 5.34 -18.53
CA PRO A 310 15.35 6.30 -17.53
C PRO A 310 16.49 7.18 -18.06
N ALA A 311 16.45 8.47 -17.75
CA ALA A 311 17.46 9.41 -18.23
C ALA A 311 18.89 9.02 -17.82
N ASP A 312 19.05 8.47 -16.62
CA ASP A 312 20.33 8.01 -16.08
C ASP A 312 20.90 6.78 -16.83
N ASP A 313 20.03 5.94 -17.38
CA ASP A 313 20.44 4.74 -18.14
C ASP A 313 20.77 5.07 -19.61
N SER A 314 20.26 6.20 -20.13
CA SER A 314 20.36 6.55 -21.56
C SER A 314 21.79 6.63 -22.10
N PRO A 315 22.78 7.25 -21.41
CA PRO A 315 24.13 7.40 -21.96
C PRO A 315 24.82 6.06 -22.16
N GLU A 316 24.72 5.16 -21.16
CA GLU A 316 25.34 3.83 -21.23
C GLU A 316 24.66 2.96 -22.27
N PHE A 317 23.32 2.99 -22.33
CA PHE A 317 22.55 2.25 -23.31
C PHE A 317 22.94 2.66 -24.73
N MET A 318 22.98 3.96 -25.03
CA MET A 318 23.34 4.46 -26.36
C MET A 318 24.78 4.15 -26.73
N ALA A 319 25.70 4.14 -25.77
CA ALA A 319 27.09 3.76 -26.00
C ALA A 319 27.23 2.26 -26.40
N ARG A 320 26.32 1.40 -25.93
CA ARG A 320 26.27 -0.02 -26.31
C ARG A 320 25.57 -0.29 -27.64
N HIS A 321 24.64 0.57 -28.02
CA HIS A 321 23.79 0.39 -29.23
C HIS A 321 24.15 1.43 -30.32
N LYS A 322 25.40 1.47 -30.72
CA LYS A 322 25.93 2.40 -31.78
C LYS A 322 25.40 2.09 -33.17
N ASP A 323 24.81 0.91 -33.38
CA ASP A 323 24.14 0.48 -34.60
C ASP A 323 22.74 1.06 -34.76
N TYR A 324 22.29 1.90 -33.81
CA TYR A 324 21.03 2.61 -33.87
C TYR A 324 21.22 4.12 -33.85
N ASN A 325 20.29 4.83 -34.47
CA ASN A 325 20.18 6.28 -34.35
C ASN A 325 19.01 6.60 -33.40
N PHE A 326 19.29 7.36 -32.34
CA PHE A 326 18.31 7.74 -31.31
C PHE A 326 18.06 9.25 -31.37
N LYS A 327 16.78 9.66 -31.42
CA LYS A 327 16.38 11.06 -31.32
C LYS A 327 15.39 11.22 -30.18
N GLU A 328 15.74 12.00 -29.17
CA GLU A 328 14.82 12.35 -28.07
C GLU A 328 13.61 13.10 -28.63
N VAL A 329 12.41 12.61 -28.34
CA VAL A 329 11.15 13.19 -28.80
C VAL A 329 10.29 13.70 -27.67
N LEU A 330 10.48 13.16 -26.46
CA LEU A 330 9.75 13.58 -25.27
C LEU A 330 10.57 13.23 -24.02
N ARG A 331 10.48 14.08 -23.00
CA ARG A 331 10.99 13.81 -21.67
C ARG A 331 9.86 14.04 -20.66
N SER A 332 9.60 13.08 -19.82
CA SER A 332 8.56 13.14 -18.80
C SER A 332 9.19 13.18 -17.44
N HIS A 333 8.93 14.27 -16.68
CA HIS A 333 9.29 14.36 -15.28
C HIS A 333 8.30 13.55 -14.47
N HIS A 334 8.57 12.26 -14.33
CA HIS A 334 7.72 11.38 -13.55
C HIS A 334 8.56 10.66 -12.48
N VAL A 335 8.38 11.08 -11.23
CA VAL A 335 9.00 10.42 -10.09
C VAL A 335 8.09 9.28 -9.65
N VAL A 336 8.38 8.08 -10.11
CA VAL A 336 7.82 6.87 -9.53
C VAL A 336 8.73 6.44 -8.39
N THR A 337 8.17 5.84 -7.35
CA THR A 337 8.92 5.36 -6.18
C THR A 337 10.07 4.42 -6.57
N GLU A 338 9.91 3.69 -7.66
CA GLU A 338 10.87 2.69 -8.18
C GLU A 338 11.81 3.25 -9.24
N MET A 339 11.43 4.32 -9.95
CA MET A 339 12.22 4.96 -11.01
C MET A 339 12.43 6.43 -10.66
N LYS A 340 13.48 6.70 -9.89
CA LYS A 340 13.84 8.05 -9.48
C LYS A 340 14.48 8.78 -10.65
N GLY A 341 13.79 9.73 -11.25
CA GLY A 341 14.33 10.58 -12.31
C GLY A 341 13.39 10.75 -13.50
N ASP A 342 13.91 11.45 -14.51
CA ASP A 342 13.22 11.68 -15.77
C ASP A 342 13.15 10.39 -16.58
N ILE A 343 12.07 10.22 -17.33
CA ILE A 343 11.97 9.16 -18.33
C ILE A 343 12.00 9.82 -19.70
N CYS A 344 12.94 9.37 -20.51
CA CYS A 344 13.16 9.85 -21.86
C CYS A 344 12.49 8.90 -22.87
N PHE A 345 11.92 9.49 -23.90
CA PHE A 345 11.36 8.79 -25.05
C PHE A 345 12.19 9.12 -26.28
N TYR A 346 12.81 8.09 -26.87
CA TYR A 346 13.62 8.22 -28.06
C TYR A 346 12.94 7.52 -29.22
N ARG A 347 12.70 8.25 -30.31
CA ARG A 347 12.43 7.60 -31.60
C ARG A 347 13.74 7.06 -32.14
N PHE A 348 13.75 5.81 -32.50
CA PHE A 348 14.96 5.14 -32.96
C PHE A 348 14.75 4.41 -34.28
N SER A 349 15.86 4.22 -34.99
CA SER A 349 15.95 3.37 -36.18
C SER A 349 17.34 2.73 -36.28
N LYS A 350 17.39 1.46 -36.69
CA LYS A 350 18.65 0.76 -36.92
C LYS A 350 19.36 1.34 -38.13
N LEU A 351 20.66 1.53 -38.02
CA LEU A 351 21.47 2.03 -39.11
C LEU A 351 21.60 1.00 -40.25
N PRO A 352 21.50 1.39 -41.52
CA PRO A 352 21.76 0.49 -42.64
C PRO A 352 23.15 -0.12 -42.59
N SER A 353 23.29 -1.37 -43.01
CA SER A 353 24.53 -2.15 -42.89
C SER A 353 25.77 -1.46 -43.49
N HIS A 354 25.60 -0.65 -44.55
CA HIS A 354 26.71 0.09 -45.20
C HIS A 354 27.21 1.27 -44.35
N LEU A 355 26.43 1.76 -43.37
CA LEU A 355 26.85 2.82 -42.45
C LEU A 355 27.46 2.24 -41.15
N GLN A 356 27.15 1.00 -40.80
CA GLN A 356 27.70 0.32 -39.64
C GLN A 356 29.21 0.11 -39.80
N ILE A 357 29.71 -0.17 -41.04
CA ILE A 357 31.12 -0.34 -41.38
C ILE A 357 31.93 0.97 -41.16
N LYS A 358 31.32 2.15 -41.26
CA LYS A 358 31.98 3.46 -41.03
C LYS A 358 32.11 3.81 -39.56
N VAL A 359 31.34 3.21 -38.67
CA VAL A 359 31.33 3.50 -37.23
C VAL A 359 32.28 2.57 -36.46
N GLY A 360 32.95 1.61 -37.14
CA GLY A 360 33.96 0.74 -36.53
C GLY A 360 33.33 -0.34 -35.63
N LEU A 361 32.17 -0.82 -36.01
CA LEU A 361 31.52 -2.00 -35.42
C LEU A 361 31.90 -3.27 -36.13
#